data_90d01081dec821c1c4cd4e96ffde12ec
#
_entry.id   90d01081dec821c1c4cd4e96ffde12ec
#
_cell.length_a   1.000
_cell.length_b   1.000
_cell.length_c   1.000
_cell.angle_alpha   90.00
_cell.angle_beta   90.00
_cell.angle_gamma   90.00
#
_symmetry.space_group_name_H-M   'P 1'
#
loop_
_entity.id
_entity.type
_entity.pdbx_description
1 polymer ?
#
loop_
_entity_poly.entity_id
_entity_poly.type
_entity_poly.pdbx_seq_one_letter_code
_entity_poly.pdbx_strand_id
1 'polypeptide(L)'
;MAVVVDPKDVDEFMKYASEENLEATKVAVVTEDPRLVLSWRGKEIVNLSRAFLDTNGAHQETTVAVDIPNRKDSILVREDVKDVREKWLGMLKDLNVCSQKGLVEMFDGSIGAASVFMPHGGKYQKTETQAMVAKLPVLTGDCDTVSMMSYGFDPYLSTWSPYHGAIYAVTESIAKIVAAGGDYSKIRFTFQEYFRRMTEDPHRWSQPFAALLGAYSAQLGYGLPSIGGKDSMSGTFEDIDVPPTLVSFAVDIAKEKDIISPELKKAGDKLVWLRIETDNYDIPVYGKVMDQYGKFTEDIHSGKIVAAMH
;
A
#
# COMPACT_ATOMS: atom_id res chain seq x y z
N MET A 1 9.06 21.62 -7.99
CA MET A 1 9.42 20.28 -8.53
C MET A 1 10.64 20.46 -9.42
N ALA A 2 11.55 19.50 -9.46
CA ALA A 2 12.68 19.48 -10.39
C ALA A 2 12.56 18.23 -11.27
N VAL A 3 12.81 18.38 -12.56
CA VAL A 3 12.81 17.30 -13.54
C VAL A 3 14.09 17.33 -14.36
N VAL A 4 14.52 16.18 -14.84
CA VAL A 4 15.65 16.06 -15.76
C VAL A 4 15.10 15.78 -17.14
N VAL A 5 15.44 16.61 -18.13
CA VAL A 5 14.91 16.54 -19.50
C VAL A 5 16.10 16.45 -20.46
N ASP A 6 16.00 15.64 -21.51
CA ASP A 6 17.00 15.59 -22.57
C ASP A 6 17.18 17.00 -23.17
N PRO A 7 18.43 17.47 -23.41
CA PRO A 7 18.65 18.80 -23.97
C PRO A 7 17.84 19.14 -25.22
N LYS A 8 17.56 18.16 -26.08
CA LYS A 8 16.77 18.35 -27.31
C LYS A 8 15.28 18.59 -27.05
N ASP A 9 14.76 18.16 -25.89
CA ASP A 9 13.33 18.21 -25.55
C ASP A 9 12.99 19.38 -24.60
N VAL A 10 14.01 20.17 -24.18
CA VAL A 10 13.85 21.26 -23.20
C VAL A 10 12.84 22.31 -23.67
N ASP A 11 12.95 22.75 -24.94
CA ASP A 11 12.10 23.82 -25.47
C ASP A 11 10.64 23.36 -25.57
N GLU A 12 10.40 22.10 -25.93
CA GLU A 12 9.08 21.51 -25.98
C GLU A 12 8.49 21.36 -24.57
N PHE A 13 9.29 20.90 -23.62
CA PHE A 13 8.88 20.84 -22.20
C PHE A 13 8.49 22.21 -21.65
N MET A 14 9.29 23.23 -21.92
CA MET A 14 9.02 24.62 -21.50
C MET A 14 7.74 25.15 -22.11
N LYS A 15 7.46 24.79 -23.37
CA LYS A 15 6.19 25.15 -24.05
C LYS A 15 5.00 24.51 -23.35
N TYR A 16 5.03 23.20 -23.07
CA TYR A 16 3.96 22.50 -22.36
C TYR A 16 3.71 23.08 -20.97
N ALA A 17 4.78 23.41 -20.23
CA ALA A 17 4.63 24.07 -18.94
C ALA A 17 3.89 25.42 -19.06
N SER A 18 4.24 26.20 -20.08
CA SER A 18 3.58 27.49 -20.36
C SER A 18 2.10 27.32 -20.76
N GLU A 19 1.76 26.30 -21.53
CA GLU A 19 0.39 25.97 -21.93
C GLU A 19 -0.49 25.63 -20.71
N GLU A 20 0.12 25.03 -19.67
CA GLU A 20 -0.52 24.73 -18.38
C GLU A 20 -0.43 25.89 -17.37
N ASN A 21 -0.03 27.07 -17.81
CA ASN A 21 0.16 28.27 -16.97
C ASN A 21 1.13 28.03 -15.80
N LEU A 22 2.18 27.23 -16.03
CA LEU A 22 3.25 26.95 -15.08
C LEU A 22 4.53 27.69 -15.46
N GLU A 23 5.21 28.24 -14.48
CA GLU A 23 6.56 28.78 -14.65
C GLU A 23 7.56 27.61 -14.64
N ALA A 24 8.38 27.51 -15.67
CA ALA A 24 9.47 26.54 -15.76
C ALA A 24 10.77 27.26 -16.14
N THR A 25 11.86 26.94 -15.48
CA THR A 25 13.17 27.56 -15.69
C THR A 25 14.26 26.50 -15.67
N LYS A 26 15.16 26.55 -16.64
CA LYS A 26 16.39 25.71 -16.63
C LYS A 26 17.33 26.23 -15.56
N VAL A 27 17.54 25.46 -14.51
CA VAL A 27 18.35 25.85 -13.35
C VAL A 27 19.71 25.17 -13.27
N ALA A 28 19.89 24.04 -13.98
CA ALA A 28 21.13 23.27 -13.92
C ALA A 28 21.34 22.42 -15.19
N VAL A 29 22.55 21.90 -15.32
CA VAL A 29 22.92 20.86 -16.29
C VAL A 29 23.62 19.74 -15.54
N VAL A 30 23.24 18.49 -15.86
CA VAL A 30 23.91 17.31 -15.31
C VAL A 30 25.30 17.21 -15.94
N THR A 31 26.31 16.98 -15.09
CA THR A 31 27.72 16.87 -15.50
C THR A 31 28.26 15.48 -15.14
N GLU A 32 29.37 15.08 -15.78
CA GLU A 32 30.08 13.85 -15.43
C GLU A 32 30.87 13.97 -14.12
N ASP A 33 31.20 15.20 -13.70
CA ASP A 33 31.87 15.43 -12.42
C ASP A 33 30.91 15.15 -11.26
N PRO A 34 31.23 14.21 -10.34
CA PRO A 34 30.35 13.83 -9.24
C PRO A 34 30.34 14.88 -8.12
N ARG A 35 29.94 16.09 -8.45
CA ARG A 35 29.86 17.24 -7.53
C ARG A 35 28.54 17.99 -7.70
N LEU A 36 28.02 18.51 -6.58
CA LEU A 36 27.00 19.56 -6.57
C LEU A 36 27.71 20.91 -6.51
N VAL A 37 27.55 21.68 -7.58
CA VAL A 37 28.11 23.04 -7.65
C VAL A 37 26.98 24.03 -7.83
N LEU A 38 26.89 25.00 -6.92
CA LEU A 38 25.95 26.11 -7.02
C LEU A 38 26.72 27.42 -7.20
N SER A 39 26.32 28.22 -8.18
CA SER A 39 26.87 29.53 -8.45
C SER A 39 25.81 30.61 -8.27
N TRP A 40 26.21 31.73 -7.67
CA TRP A 40 25.36 32.90 -7.54
C TRP A 40 26.15 34.17 -7.89
N ARG A 41 25.62 34.95 -8.80
CA ARG A 41 26.24 36.18 -9.30
C ARG A 41 27.70 35.97 -9.74
N GLY A 42 27.97 34.86 -10.45
CA GLY A 42 29.30 34.53 -10.96
C GLY A 42 30.31 34.01 -9.93
N LYS A 43 29.87 33.76 -8.69
CA LYS A 43 30.68 33.15 -7.63
C LYS A 43 30.13 31.78 -7.28
N GLU A 44 31.01 30.80 -7.14
CA GLU A 44 30.70 29.51 -6.57
C GLU A 44 30.42 29.69 -5.07
N ILE A 45 29.25 29.24 -4.63
CA ILE A 45 28.79 29.33 -3.24
C ILE A 45 28.65 27.96 -2.57
N VAL A 46 28.53 26.91 -3.36
CA VAL A 46 28.50 25.51 -2.90
C VAL A 46 29.32 24.67 -3.88
N ASN A 47 30.17 23.82 -3.33
CA ASN A 47 30.91 22.83 -4.10
C ASN A 47 31.18 21.59 -3.26
N LEU A 48 30.24 20.62 -3.32
CA LEU A 48 30.25 19.42 -2.50
C LEU A 48 30.41 18.17 -3.37
N SER A 49 31.23 17.24 -2.90
CA SER A 49 31.36 15.95 -3.58
C SER A 49 30.08 15.11 -3.40
N ARG A 50 29.77 14.28 -4.38
CA ARG A 50 28.66 13.33 -4.30
C ARG A 50 28.84 12.36 -3.13
N ALA A 51 30.07 11.89 -2.89
CA ALA A 51 30.38 11.02 -1.76
C ALA A 51 30.03 11.66 -0.41
N PHE A 52 30.25 12.98 -0.25
CA PHE A 52 29.84 13.69 0.96
C PHE A 52 28.31 13.75 1.09
N LEU A 53 27.62 14.05 -0.01
CA LEU A 53 26.14 14.15 -0.01
C LEU A 53 25.48 12.82 0.27
N ASP A 54 26.02 11.71 -0.23
CA ASP A 54 25.46 10.37 -0.05
C ASP A 54 25.54 9.90 1.42
N THR A 55 26.47 10.44 2.21
CA THR A 55 26.65 10.09 3.64
C THR A 55 26.27 11.22 4.59
N ASN A 56 25.83 12.38 4.09
CA ASN A 56 25.73 13.62 4.88
C ASN A 56 27.01 13.94 5.68
N GLY A 57 28.17 13.46 5.20
CA GLY A 57 29.48 13.65 5.84
C GLY A 57 29.72 12.77 7.07
N ALA A 58 28.83 11.86 7.43
CA ALA A 58 28.97 10.97 8.57
C ALA A 58 28.62 9.54 8.21
N HIS A 59 29.44 8.58 8.64
CA HIS A 59 29.08 7.18 8.64
C HIS A 59 28.23 6.89 9.86
N GLN A 60 27.06 6.29 9.64
CA GLN A 60 26.16 5.87 10.70
C GLN A 60 26.14 4.34 10.77
N GLU A 61 26.33 3.82 11.96
CA GLU A 61 26.29 2.40 12.26
C GLU A 61 25.28 2.17 13.37
N THR A 62 24.53 1.08 13.29
CA THR A 62 23.61 0.66 14.35
C THR A 62 23.65 -0.86 14.49
N THR A 63 23.23 -1.32 15.64
CA THR A 63 23.05 -2.75 15.92
C THR A 63 21.58 -3.04 16.05
N VAL A 64 21.12 -4.12 15.44
CA VAL A 64 19.75 -4.59 15.51
C VAL A 64 19.71 -5.92 16.27
N ALA A 65 18.91 -5.99 17.33
CA ALA A 65 18.58 -7.22 18.01
C ALA A 65 17.14 -7.60 17.66
N VAL A 66 16.96 -8.60 16.79
CA VAL A 66 15.63 -9.01 16.34
C VAL A 66 14.91 -9.79 17.45
N ASP A 67 13.74 -9.30 17.82
CA ASP A 67 12.87 -9.98 18.78
C ASP A 67 12.06 -11.07 18.05
N ILE A 68 12.17 -12.31 18.54
CA ILE A 68 11.42 -13.44 17.98
C ILE A 68 10.06 -13.49 18.69
N PRO A 69 8.92 -13.39 17.94
CA PRO A 69 7.61 -13.43 18.54
C PRO A 69 7.27 -14.82 19.10
N ASN A 70 6.58 -14.83 20.25
CA ASN A 70 6.05 -16.10 20.77
C ASN A 70 4.77 -16.46 20.01
N ARG A 71 4.79 -17.64 19.36
CA ARG A 71 3.66 -18.11 18.56
C ARG A 71 2.34 -18.23 19.34
N LYS A 72 2.41 -18.51 20.65
CA LYS A 72 1.19 -18.65 21.47
C LYS A 72 0.41 -17.34 21.60
N ASP A 73 1.07 -16.21 21.41
CA ASP A 73 0.47 -14.87 21.52
C ASP A 73 -0.04 -14.36 20.16
N SER A 74 0.05 -15.18 19.10
CA SER A 74 -0.39 -14.85 17.76
C SER A 74 -1.91 -14.86 17.65
N ILE A 75 -2.47 -13.84 17.00
CA ILE A 75 -3.90 -13.80 16.64
C ILE A 75 -4.29 -14.90 15.62
N LEU A 76 -3.30 -15.51 14.95
CA LEU A 76 -3.51 -16.62 14.01
C LEU A 76 -3.74 -17.95 14.74
N VAL A 77 -3.40 -18.04 16.04
CA VAL A 77 -3.73 -19.20 16.88
C VAL A 77 -5.22 -19.20 17.18
N ARG A 78 -5.88 -20.28 16.76
CA ARG A 78 -7.32 -20.42 16.98
C ARG A 78 -7.64 -20.73 18.43
N GLU A 79 -8.54 -19.95 19.00
CA GLU A 79 -9.14 -20.23 20.31
C GLU A 79 -10.48 -20.95 20.13
N ASP A 80 -10.79 -21.86 21.05
CA ASP A 80 -12.13 -22.43 21.17
C ASP A 80 -13.09 -21.38 21.74
N VAL A 81 -13.98 -20.88 20.88
CA VAL A 81 -14.98 -19.88 21.27
C VAL A 81 -16.16 -20.55 21.93
N LYS A 82 -16.36 -20.33 23.23
CA LYS A 82 -17.49 -20.89 24.02
C LYS A 82 -18.80 -20.18 23.72
N ASP A 83 -18.80 -18.86 23.64
CA ASP A 83 -19.96 -18.05 23.27
C ASP A 83 -19.65 -17.26 21.99
N VAL A 84 -20.12 -17.78 20.87
CA VAL A 84 -19.92 -17.17 19.54
C VAL A 84 -20.61 -15.80 19.46
N ARG A 85 -21.78 -15.64 20.09
CA ARG A 85 -22.51 -14.36 20.04
C ARG A 85 -21.76 -13.27 20.81
N GLU A 86 -21.28 -13.57 21.99
CA GLU A 86 -20.52 -12.62 22.80
C GLU A 86 -19.22 -12.22 22.08
N LYS A 87 -18.46 -13.20 21.58
CA LYS A 87 -17.24 -12.96 20.84
C LYS A 87 -17.50 -12.10 19.60
N TRP A 88 -18.53 -12.41 18.82
CA TRP A 88 -18.90 -11.64 17.62
C TRP A 88 -19.29 -10.21 17.95
N LEU A 89 -20.15 -10.00 18.95
CA LEU A 89 -20.54 -8.65 19.38
C LEU A 89 -19.35 -7.87 19.95
N GLY A 90 -18.43 -8.55 20.61
CA GLY A 90 -17.17 -7.97 21.09
C GLY A 90 -16.30 -7.47 19.93
N MET A 91 -16.13 -8.30 18.90
CA MET A 91 -15.37 -7.91 17.70
C MET A 91 -15.99 -6.71 16.98
N LEU A 92 -17.32 -6.66 16.84
CA LEU A 92 -18.01 -5.53 16.19
C LEU A 92 -17.90 -4.21 16.97
N LYS A 93 -17.49 -4.24 18.23
CA LYS A 93 -17.21 -3.04 19.06
C LYS A 93 -15.75 -2.57 18.98
N ASP A 94 -14.88 -3.43 18.46
CA ASP A 94 -13.47 -3.07 18.29
C ASP A 94 -13.33 -1.91 17.31
N LEU A 95 -12.54 -0.91 17.65
CA LEU A 95 -12.36 0.29 16.82
C LEU A 95 -11.69 0.00 15.47
N ASN A 96 -10.95 -1.10 15.34
CA ASN A 96 -10.37 -1.54 14.08
C ASN A 96 -11.34 -2.36 13.22
N VAL A 97 -12.51 -2.76 13.76
CA VAL A 97 -13.51 -3.62 13.08
C VAL A 97 -14.84 -2.91 12.89
N CYS A 98 -15.21 -1.99 13.79
CA CYS A 98 -16.48 -1.26 13.69
C CYS A 98 -16.54 -0.39 12.42
N SER A 99 -17.76 -0.07 11.96
CA SER A 99 -17.97 0.75 10.77
C SER A 99 -17.26 2.11 10.88
N GLN A 100 -16.47 2.44 9.89
CA GLN A 100 -15.78 3.73 9.74
C GLN A 100 -16.60 4.75 8.92
N LYS A 101 -17.87 4.47 8.66
CA LYS A 101 -18.70 5.27 7.76
C LYS A 101 -18.73 6.75 8.15
N GLY A 102 -18.85 7.06 9.43
CA GLY A 102 -18.87 8.44 9.92
C GLY A 102 -17.58 9.20 9.60
N LEU A 103 -16.42 8.55 9.66
CA LEU A 103 -15.15 9.17 9.29
C LEU A 103 -15.03 9.33 7.77
N VAL A 104 -15.45 8.31 7.01
CA VAL A 104 -15.40 8.34 5.54
C VAL A 104 -16.28 9.44 4.98
N GLU A 105 -17.47 9.66 5.55
CA GLU A 105 -18.43 10.71 5.12
C GLU A 105 -17.92 12.15 5.41
N MET A 106 -16.86 12.32 6.17
CA MET A 106 -16.20 13.62 6.36
C MET A 106 -15.34 14.05 5.16
N PHE A 107 -15.09 13.15 4.20
CA PHE A 107 -14.24 13.39 3.04
C PHE A 107 -15.03 13.23 1.74
N ASP A 108 -14.52 13.86 0.67
CA ASP A 108 -15.14 13.79 -0.65
C ASP A 108 -14.88 12.42 -1.30
N GLY A 109 -15.92 11.59 -1.40
CA GLY A 109 -15.84 10.26 -1.97
C GLY A 109 -15.94 10.21 -3.50
N SER A 110 -16.19 11.33 -4.18
CA SER A 110 -16.49 11.37 -5.61
C SER A 110 -15.83 12.55 -6.36
N ILE A 111 -14.72 13.05 -5.85
CA ILE A 111 -13.96 14.11 -6.52
C ILE A 111 -13.61 13.71 -7.95
N GLY A 112 -13.82 14.63 -8.90
CA GLY A 112 -13.59 14.40 -10.32
C GLY A 112 -14.69 13.59 -11.02
N ALA A 113 -15.74 13.14 -10.30
CA ALA A 113 -16.90 12.42 -10.82
C ALA A 113 -16.56 11.15 -11.64
N ALA A 114 -15.37 10.58 -11.43
CA ALA A 114 -14.89 9.40 -12.14
C ALA A 114 -14.94 8.11 -11.29
N SER A 115 -15.50 8.16 -10.08
CA SER A 115 -15.58 7.03 -9.16
C SER A 115 -16.47 5.92 -9.73
N VAL A 116 -15.90 4.72 -9.87
CA VAL A 116 -16.64 3.49 -10.16
C VAL A 116 -17.15 2.88 -8.86
N PHE A 117 -16.33 2.90 -7.81
CA PHE A 117 -16.73 2.55 -6.46
C PHE A 117 -16.88 3.78 -5.59
N MET A 118 -18.01 3.88 -4.89
CA MET A 118 -18.14 4.77 -3.74
C MET A 118 -17.61 4.05 -2.50
N PRO A 119 -17.10 4.77 -1.47
CA PRO A 119 -16.59 4.16 -0.25
C PRO A 119 -17.58 3.20 0.43
N HIS A 120 -18.88 3.49 0.32
CA HIS A 120 -19.99 2.61 0.70
C HIS A 120 -20.92 2.45 -0.49
N GLY A 121 -20.93 1.24 -1.06
CA GLY A 121 -21.72 0.89 -2.24
C GLY A 121 -23.00 0.15 -1.94
N GLY A 122 -23.57 -0.45 -2.98
CA GLY A 122 -24.85 -1.14 -2.97
C GLY A 122 -26.04 -0.19 -2.96
N LYS A 123 -27.22 -0.75 -3.13
CA LYS A 123 -28.49 0.01 -3.21
C LYS A 123 -28.73 0.98 -2.05
N TYR A 124 -28.27 0.61 -0.86
CA TYR A 124 -28.47 1.39 0.37
C TYR A 124 -27.23 2.13 0.84
N GLN A 125 -26.15 2.11 0.07
CA GLN A 125 -24.85 2.71 0.42
C GLN A 125 -24.36 2.29 1.83
N LYS A 126 -24.44 0.98 2.10
CA LYS A 126 -24.04 0.41 3.40
C LYS A 126 -22.96 -0.66 3.28
N THR A 127 -22.67 -1.12 2.06
CA THR A 127 -21.62 -2.11 1.82
C THR A 127 -20.30 -1.39 1.65
N GLU A 128 -19.40 -1.59 2.57
CA GLU A 128 -18.05 -1.03 2.51
C GLU A 128 -17.29 -1.60 1.31
N THR A 129 -16.60 -0.74 0.55
CA THR A 129 -15.73 -1.15 -0.55
C THR A 129 -14.28 -1.14 -0.07
N GLN A 130 -13.53 -2.18 -0.44
CA GLN A 130 -12.17 -2.40 0.06
C GLN A 130 -11.09 -1.90 -0.91
N ALA A 131 -11.50 -1.46 -2.09
CA ALA A 131 -10.60 -0.85 -3.07
C ALA A 131 -11.24 0.44 -3.63
N MET A 132 -10.42 1.45 -3.85
CA MET A 132 -10.77 2.59 -4.69
C MET A 132 -10.72 2.13 -6.14
N VAL A 133 -11.74 2.45 -6.93
CA VAL A 133 -11.78 2.24 -8.37
C VAL A 133 -12.34 3.48 -9.04
N ALA A 134 -11.57 4.08 -9.94
CA ALA A 134 -11.96 5.30 -10.66
C ALA A 134 -11.50 5.25 -12.12
N LYS A 135 -12.31 5.78 -13.02
CA LYS A 135 -11.93 5.95 -14.44
C LYS A 135 -10.74 6.90 -14.56
N LEU A 136 -9.86 6.62 -15.51
CA LEU A 136 -8.81 7.57 -15.85
C LEU A 136 -9.43 8.81 -16.48
N PRO A 137 -9.05 10.02 -16.04
CA PRO A 137 -9.56 11.26 -16.60
C PRO A 137 -9.05 11.44 -18.04
N VAL A 138 -9.95 11.84 -18.93
CA VAL A 138 -9.64 12.21 -20.31
C VAL A 138 -10.25 13.56 -20.62
N LEU A 139 -9.60 14.35 -21.49
CA LEU A 139 -10.08 15.69 -21.84
C LEU A 139 -11.35 15.64 -22.67
N THR A 140 -11.50 14.62 -23.50
CA THR A 140 -12.65 14.44 -24.40
C THR A 140 -13.00 12.96 -24.53
N GLY A 141 -14.30 12.67 -24.72
CA GLY A 141 -14.77 11.29 -24.87
C GLY A 141 -14.97 10.56 -23.54
N ASP A 142 -15.00 9.25 -23.58
CA ASP A 142 -15.12 8.35 -22.44
C ASP A 142 -13.93 7.39 -22.37
N CYS A 143 -13.54 6.98 -21.18
CA CYS A 143 -12.46 6.04 -20.92
C CYS A 143 -12.99 4.86 -20.13
N ASP A 144 -12.78 3.64 -20.66
CA ASP A 144 -13.13 2.38 -20.00
C ASP A 144 -12.01 1.82 -19.12
N THR A 145 -10.86 2.51 -19.07
CA THR A 145 -9.74 2.14 -18.22
C THR A 145 -9.92 2.74 -16.85
N VAL A 146 -9.73 1.93 -15.81
CA VAL A 146 -9.82 2.33 -14.41
C VAL A 146 -8.49 2.17 -13.72
N SER A 147 -8.19 3.07 -12.80
CA SER A 147 -7.16 2.87 -11.78
C SER A 147 -7.79 2.26 -10.54
N MET A 148 -7.04 1.38 -9.89
CA MET A 148 -7.45 0.71 -8.67
C MET A 148 -6.39 0.91 -7.60
N MET A 149 -6.83 1.12 -6.36
CA MET A 149 -5.93 1.19 -5.21
C MET A 149 -6.59 0.53 -4.00
N SER A 150 -5.82 -0.25 -3.27
CA SER A 150 -6.20 -0.82 -1.99
C SER A 150 -5.09 -0.66 -0.97
N TYR A 151 -5.39 -0.96 0.27
CA TYR A 151 -4.36 -1.05 1.31
C TYR A 151 -4.53 -2.33 2.14
N GLY A 152 -3.43 -2.74 2.77
CA GLY A 152 -3.42 -3.81 3.76
C GLY A 152 -2.65 -3.37 5.00
N PHE A 153 -3.21 -3.66 6.16
CA PHE A 153 -2.60 -3.43 7.47
C PHE A 153 -3.45 -4.05 8.59
N ASP A 154 -2.83 -4.84 9.44
CA ASP A 154 -3.43 -5.34 10.67
C ASP A 154 -2.57 -4.94 11.88
N PRO A 155 -3.05 -4.04 12.75
CA PRO A 155 -2.30 -3.54 13.89
C PRO A 155 -2.01 -4.62 14.95
N TYR A 156 -2.87 -5.60 15.11
CA TYR A 156 -2.70 -6.69 16.09
C TYR A 156 -1.64 -7.67 15.62
N LEU A 157 -1.70 -8.06 14.34
CA LEU A 157 -0.69 -8.93 13.74
C LEU A 157 0.68 -8.25 13.72
N SER A 158 0.73 -6.97 13.36
CA SER A 158 1.96 -6.17 13.33
C SER A 158 2.56 -5.98 14.73
N THR A 159 1.72 -5.83 15.75
CA THR A 159 2.18 -5.73 17.16
C THR A 159 2.78 -7.05 17.65
N TRP A 160 2.18 -8.19 17.29
CA TRP A 160 2.72 -9.50 17.63
C TRP A 160 4.01 -9.78 16.88
N SER A 161 4.04 -9.54 15.58
CA SER A 161 5.18 -9.79 14.70
C SER A 161 5.19 -8.80 13.54
N PRO A 162 6.05 -7.78 13.56
CA PRO A 162 6.16 -6.85 12.43
C PRO A 162 6.51 -7.55 11.11
N TYR A 163 7.25 -8.65 11.16
CA TYR A 163 7.57 -9.48 9.99
C TYR A 163 6.31 -10.08 9.35
N HIS A 164 5.48 -10.76 10.14
CA HIS A 164 4.20 -11.31 9.64
C HIS A 164 3.23 -10.19 9.27
N GLY A 165 3.15 -9.13 10.08
CA GLY A 165 2.32 -7.96 9.79
C GLY A 165 2.59 -7.39 8.42
N ALA A 166 3.85 -7.22 8.04
CA ALA A 166 4.24 -6.72 6.72
C ALA A 166 3.92 -7.71 5.58
N ILE A 167 4.16 -9.01 5.78
CA ILE A 167 3.79 -10.05 4.79
C ILE A 167 2.28 -10.02 4.52
N TYR A 168 1.48 -10.00 5.59
CA TYR A 168 0.02 -9.99 5.45
C TYR A 168 -0.52 -8.66 4.97
N ALA A 169 0.12 -7.53 5.28
CA ALA A 169 -0.22 -6.23 4.69
C ALA A 169 -0.10 -6.25 3.15
N VAL A 170 1.01 -6.83 2.64
CA VAL A 170 1.20 -7.01 1.19
C VAL A 170 0.15 -7.97 0.62
N THR A 171 -0.05 -9.12 1.27
CA THR A 171 -1.02 -10.15 0.82
C THR A 171 -2.45 -9.61 0.81
N GLU A 172 -2.86 -8.88 1.85
CA GLU A 172 -4.18 -8.26 1.97
C GLU A 172 -4.42 -7.21 0.88
N SER A 173 -3.45 -6.33 0.64
CA SER A 173 -3.59 -5.32 -0.41
C SER A 173 -3.75 -5.95 -1.79
N ILE A 174 -3.05 -7.06 -2.10
CA ILE A 174 -3.25 -7.83 -3.33
C ILE A 174 -4.66 -8.43 -3.36
N ALA A 175 -5.08 -9.10 -2.28
CA ALA A 175 -6.37 -9.78 -2.20
C ALA A 175 -7.54 -8.83 -2.47
N LYS A 176 -7.50 -7.61 -1.94
CA LYS A 176 -8.51 -6.57 -2.16
C LYS A 176 -8.58 -6.11 -3.62
N ILE A 177 -7.45 -5.96 -4.30
CA ILE A 177 -7.42 -5.66 -5.75
C ILE A 177 -8.05 -6.81 -6.55
N VAL A 178 -7.63 -8.05 -6.26
CA VAL A 178 -8.16 -9.25 -6.93
C VAL A 178 -9.66 -9.42 -6.67
N ALA A 179 -10.12 -9.20 -5.44
CA ALA A 179 -11.54 -9.26 -5.09
C ALA A 179 -12.39 -8.23 -5.86
N ALA A 180 -11.81 -7.10 -6.24
CA ALA A 180 -12.46 -6.08 -7.06
C ALA A 180 -12.39 -6.35 -8.58
N GLY A 181 -11.67 -7.37 -9.05
CA GLY A 181 -11.54 -7.74 -10.45
C GLY A 181 -10.20 -7.39 -11.11
N GLY A 182 -9.23 -6.90 -10.33
CA GLY A 182 -7.88 -6.61 -10.81
C GLY A 182 -7.02 -7.85 -11.05
N ASP A 183 -5.91 -7.66 -11.72
CA ASP A 183 -4.93 -8.70 -12.06
C ASP A 183 -3.71 -8.58 -11.15
N TYR A 184 -3.54 -9.53 -10.22
CA TYR A 184 -2.45 -9.48 -9.26
C TYR A 184 -1.08 -9.28 -9.91
N SER A 185 -0.83 -9.83 -11.10
CA SER A 185 0.46 -9.80 -11.78
C SER A 185 0.90 -8.40 -12.23
N LYS A 186 -0.03 -7.46 -12.32
CA LYS A 186 0.21 -6.07 -12.74
C LYS A 186 0.42 -5.11 -11.59
N ILE A 187 0.17 -5.55 -10.37
CA ILE A 187 0.25 -4.69 -9.17
C ILE A 187 1.65 -4.12 -8.99
N ARG A 188 1.69 -2.86 -8.54
CA ARG A 188 2.87 -2.19 -8.00
C ARG A 188 2.53 -1.66 -6.62
N PHE A 189 3.50 -1.74 -5.69
CA PHE A 189 3.30 -1.29 -4.32
C PHE A 189 3.93 0.06 -4.06
N THR A 190 3.39 0.73 -3.06
CA THR A 190 4.09 1.76 -2.29
C THR A 190 3.82 1.50 -0.80
N PHE A 191 4.83 1.70 0.05
CA PHE A 191 4.72 1.42 1.47
C PHE A 191 4.74 2.70 2.28
N GLN A 192 3.90 2.74 3.32
CA GLN A 192 3.95 3.78 4.34
C GLN A 192 4.32 3.13 5.66
N GLU A 193 5.45 3.56 6.23
CA GLU A 193 5.95 3.03 7.47
C GLU A 193 5.90 4.09 8.58
N TYR A 194 5.55 3.66 9.80
CA TYR A 194 5.52 4.50 10.97
C TYR A 194 5.87 3.70 12.21
N PHE A 195 7.00 4.02 12.83
CA PHE A 195 7.52 3.32 13.99
C PHE A 195 7.77 4.29 15.14
N ARG A 196 7.85 3.75 16.37
CA ARG A 196 8.25 4.47 17.55
C ARG A 196 9.63 5.12 17.37
N ARG A 197 9.93 6.12 18.17
CA ARG A 197 11.23 6.80 18.12
C ARG A 197 12.38 5.79 18.33
N MET A 198 13.32 5.81 17.42
CA MET A 198 14.55 5.03 17.55
C MET A 198 15.50 5.67 18.58
N THR A 199 16.23 4.81 19.29
CA THR A 199 17.27 5.17 20.27
C THR A 199 18.50 4.30 20.01
N GLU A 200 19.48 4.33 20.91
CA GLU A 200 20.63 3.42 20.87
C GLU A 200 20.29 1.98 21.28
N ASP A 201 19.06 1.73 21.78
CA ASP A 201 18.60 0.39 22.12
C ASP A 201 18.41 -0.46 20.85
N PRO A 202 19.19 -1.55 20.66
CA PRO A 202 19.12 -2.39 19.48
C PRO A 202 17.77 -3.10 19.31
N HIS A 203 17.01 -3.30 20.39
CA HIS A 203 15.67 -3.90 20.33
C HIS A 203 14.62 -2.97 19.73
N ARG A 204 14.78 -1.65 19.86
CA ARG A 204 13.87 -0.71 19.20
C ARG A 204 13.97 -0.79 17.67
N TRP A 205 15.16 -1.08 17.14
CA TRP A 205 15.42 -1.28 15.73
C TRP A 205 14.87 -2.61 15.19
N SER A 206 14.52 -3.55 16.07
CA SER A 206 13.89 -4.83 15.67
C SER A 206 12.62 -4.62 14.84
N GLN A 207 11.76 -3.67 15.24
CA GLN A 207 10.46 -3.47 14.61
C GLN A 207 10.57 -3.03 13.13
N PRO A 208 11.24 -1.93 12.77
CA PRO A 208 11.37 -1.53 11.37
C PRO A 208 12.14 -2.55 10.55
N PHE A 209 13.18 -3.16 11.12
CA PHE A 209 13.96 -4.17 10.44
C PHE A 209 13.13 -5.42 10.11
N ALA A 210 12.36 -5.94 11.05
CA ALA A 210 11.50 -7.09 10.85
C ALA A 210 10.37 -6.79 9.84
N ALA A 211 9.75 -5.62 9.91
CA ALA A 211 8.74 -5.19 8.94
C ALA A 211 9.32 -5.09 7.52
N LEU A 212 10.50 -4.48 7.38
CA LEU A 212 11.21 -4.39 6.10
C LEU A 212 11.52 -5.77 5.52
N LEU A 213 12.02 -6.70 6.34
CA LEU A 213 12.28 -8.08 5.89
C LEU A 213 11.00 -8.80 5.47
N GLY A 214 9.89 -8.58 6.18
CA GLY A 214 8.59 -9.15 5.84
C GLY A 214 8.09 -8.65 4.49
N ALA A 215 8.10 -7.33 4.28
CA ALA A 215 7.71 -6.73 3.02
C ALA A 215 8.61 -7.16 1.86
N TYR A 216 9.92 -7.23 2.08
CA TYR A 216 10.89 -7.71 1.10
C TYR A 216 10.63 -9.18 0.72
N SER A 217 10.41 -10.05 1.73
CA SER A 217 10.08 -11.45 1.52
C SER A 217 8.80 -11.63 0.68
N ALA A 218 7.75 -10.86 0.99
CA ALA A 218 6.50 -10.90 0.26
C ALA A 218 6.67 -10.42 -1.20
N GLN A 219 7.41 -9.33 -1.43
CA GLN A 219 7.68 -8.84 -2.79
C GLN A 219 8.42 -9.89 -3.63
N LEU A 220 9.44 -10.54 -3.07
CA LEU A 220 10.15 -11.62 -3.76
C LEU A 220 9.24 -12.83 -3.99
N GLY A 221 8.43 -13.19 -2.99
CA GLY A 221 7.52 -14.32 -3.06
C GLY A 221 6.44 -14.17 -4.13
N TYR A 222 5.86 -12.99 -4.26
CA TYR A 222 4.87 -12.66 -5.30
C TYR A 222 5.49 -12.22 -6.62
N GLY A 223 6.79 -11.92 -6.69
CA GLY A 223 7.44 -11.36 -7.87
C GLY A 223 6.96 -9.95 -8.22
N LEU A 224 6.50 -9.19 -7.25
CA LEU A 224 5.88 -7.86 -7.44
C LEU A 224 6.72 -6.77 -6.76
N PRO A 225 7.11 -5.70 -7.48
CA PRO A 225 7.96 -4.66 -6.93
C PRO A 225 7.17 -3.54 -6.23
N SER A 226 7.80 -2.91 -5.24
CA SER A 226 7.41 -1.58 -4.80
C SER A 226 8.10 -0.49 -5.64
N ILE A 227 7.40 0.60 -5.90
CA ILE A 227 7.93 1.76 -6.61
C ILE A 227 8.58 2.79 -5.68
N GLY A 228 8.37 2.64 -4.38
CA GLY A 228 8.88 3.54 -3.35
C GLY A 228 8.06 3.45 -2.08
N GLY A 229 8.22 4.44 -1.23
CA GLY A 229 7.51 4.52 0.03
C GLY A 229 7.96 5.73 0.85
N LYS A 230 7.48 5.78 2.08
CA LYS A 230 7.87 6.79 3.06
C LYS A 230 7.90 6.14 4.45
N ASP A 231 8.96 6.34 5.16
CA ASP A 231 9.14 5.90 6.54
C ASP A 231 9.18 7.08 7.53
N SER A 232 8.89 6.79 8.77
CA SER A 232 9.04 7.71 9.88
C SER A 232 9.24 6.95 11.19
N MET A 233 10.17 7.42 12.01
CA MET A 233 10.51 6.86 13.30
C MET A 233 10.29 7.87 14.43
N SER A 234 9.17 8.60 14.34
CA SER A 234 8.79 9.66 15.29
C SER A 234 7.52 9.32 16.10
N GLY A 235 7.06 8.08 16.05
CA GLY A 235 5.80 7.62 16.62
C GLY A 235 5.85 7.37 18.14
N THR A 236 6.50 8.26 18.88
CA THR A 236 6.50 8.24 20.36
C THR A 236 6.04 9.60 20.86
N PHE A 237 5.04 9.59 21.73
CA PHE A 237 4.58 10.76 22.46
C PHE A 237 4.53 10.41 23.94
N GLU A 238 5.38 11.05 24.75
CA GLU A 238 5.58 10.75 26.17
C GLU A 238 5.91 9.25 26.37
N ASP A 239 5.02 8.49 27.00
CA ASP A 239 5.11 7.05 27.26
C ASP A 239 4.30 6.19 26.28
N ILE A 240 3.68 6.80 25.28
CA ILE A 240 2.89 6.11 24.25
C ILE A 240 3.73 5.91 23.00
N ASP A 241 3.89 4.67 22.59
CA ASP A 241 4.48 4.27 21.30
C ASP A 241 3.36 3.85 20.33
N VAL A 242 3.46 4.25 19.06
CA VAL A 242 2.60 3.70 18.01
C VAL A 242 2.87 2.21 17.81
N PRO A 243 1.88 1.39 17.46
CA PRO A 243 2.14 0.03 17.02
C PRO A 243 3.07 0.02 15.81
N PRO A 244 3.90 -1.03 15.63
CA PRO A 244 4.71 -1.16 14.42
C PRO A 244 3.83 -1.12 13.19
N THR A 245 4.03 -0.15 12.32
CA THR A 245 3.15 0.09 11.19
C THR A 245 3.91 -0.01 9.88
N LEU A 246 3.53 -0.95 9.02
CA LEU A 246 3.83 -0.96 7.61
C LEU A 246 2.50 -1.18 6.87
N VAL A 247 2.02 -0.13 6.21
CA VAL A 247 0.85 -0.20 5.34
C VAL A 247 1.33 -0.48 3.92
N SER A 248 0.80 -1.51 3.30
CA SER A 248 0.99 -1.78 1.87
C SER A 248 -0.14 -1.15 1.09
N PHE A 249 0.18 -0.29 0.13
CA PHE A 249 -0.76 0.17 -0.89
C PHE A 249 -0.47 -0.56 -2.19
N ALA A 250 -1.48 -1.22 -2.76
CA ALA A 250 -1.42 -1.88 -4.05
C ALA A 250 -2.14 -1.04 -5.10
N VAL A 251 -1.49 -0.84 -6.24
CA VAL A 251 -2.05 -0.08 -7.38
C VAL A 251 -2.10 -1.00 -8.59
N ASP A 252 -3.22 -0.97 -9.30
CA ASP A 252 -3.44 -1.72 -10.54
C ASP A 252 -4.24 -0.89 -11.56
N ILE A 253 -4.28 -1.36 -12.80
CA ILE A 253 -5.06 -0.80 -13.90
C ILE A 253 -5.89 -1.92 -14.53
N ALA A 254 -7.21 -1.70 -14.66
CA ALA A 254 -8.12 -2.67 -15.23
C ALA A 254 -9.09 -2.02 -16.25
N LYS A 255 -9.99 -2.82 -16.80
CA LYS A 255 -11.13 -2.33 -17.58
C LYS A 255 -12.38 -2.30 -16.72
N GLU A 256 -13.19 -1.25 -16.85
CA GLU A 256 -14.42 -1.06 -16.07
C GLU A 256 -15.35 -2.29 -16.12
N LYS A 257 -15.46 -2.94 -17.28
CA LYS A 257 -16.30 -4.15 -17.47
C LYS A 257 -15.86 -5.35 -16.64
N ASP A 258 -14.61 -5.39 -16.19
CA ASP A 258 -14.02 -6.50 -15.44
C ASP A 258 -14.11 -6.29 -13.91
N ILE A 259 -14.66 -5.16 -13.50
CA ILE A 259 -14.78 -4.77 -12.09
C ILE A 259 -16.09 -5.29 -11.50
N ILE A 260 -16.00 -5.86 -10.30
CA ILE A 260 -17.15 -6.30 -9.52
C ILE A 260 -17.17 -5.65 -8.15
N SER A 261 -18.34 -5.27 -7.67
CA SER A 261 -18.52 -4.67 -6.36
C SER A 261 -18.89 -5.73 -5.29
N PRO A 262 -18.64 -5.46 -3.99
CA PRO A 262 -18.71 -6.48 -2.95
C PRO A 262 -20.13 -6.84 -2.49
N GLU A 263 -21.16 -6.02 -2.76
CA GLU A 263 -22.52 -6.30 -2.29
C GLU A 263 -23.12 -7.57 -2.91
N LEU A 264 -23.91 -8.28 -2.14
CA LEU A 264 -24.66 -9.47 -2.61
C LEU A 264 -25.64 -9.09 -3.72
N LYS A 265 -25.62 -9.80 -4.85
CA LYS A 265 -26.34 -9.45 -6.08
C LYS A 265 -27.72 -10.07 -6.13
N LYS A 266 -27.86 -11.36 -5.90
CA LYS A 266 -29.10 -12.12 -6.17
C LYS A 266 -29.38 -13.17 -5.11
N ALA A 267 -30.62 -13.31 -4.74
CA ALA A 267 -31.06 -14.41 -3.89
C ALA A 267 -30.82 -15.77 -4.58
N GLY A 268 -30.19 -16.68 -3.88
CA GLY A 268 -29.78 -17.99 -4.37
C GLY A 268 -28.31 -18.09 -4.80
N ASP A 269 -27.58 -16.99 -4.87
CA ASP A 269 -26.14 -17.01 -5.06
C ASP A 269 -25.47 -17.72 -3.88
N LYS A 270 -24.39 -18.46 -4.16
CA LYS A 270 -23.66 -19.22 -3.14
C LYS A 270 -22.53 -18.37 -2.57
N LEU A 271 -22.45 -18.33 -1.25
CA LEU A 271 -21.30 -17.74 -0.55
C LEU A 271 -20.22 -18.81 -0.39
N VAL A 272 -19.01 -18.52 -0.88
CA VAL A 272 -17.85 -19.41 -0.81
C VAL A 272 -16.74 -18.70 -0.07
N TRP A 273 -16.15 -19.36 0.90
CA TRP A 273 -14.97 -18.86 1.61
C TRP A 273 -13.70 -19.50 1.04
N LEU A 274 -12.86 -18.69 0.42
CA LEU A 274 -11.55 -19.09 -0.09
C LEU A 274 -10.48 -18.72 0.93
N ARG A 275 -9.70 -19.71 1.34
CA ARG A 275 -8.56 -19.51 2.24
C ARG A 275 -7.25 -19.64 1.46
N ILE A 276 -6.32 -18.76 1.74
CA ILE A 276 -4.94 -18.93 1.28
C ILE A 276 -4.27 -20.07 2.07
N GLU A 277 -3.40 -20.82 1.42
CA GLU A 277 -2.56 -21.84 2.08
C GLU A 277 -1.33 -21.17 2.71
N THR A 278 -1.01 -21.57 3.94
CA THR A 278 0.16 -21.11 4.67
C THR A 278 1.06 -22.28 5.04
N ASP A 279 2.34 -22.01 5.23
CA ASP A 279 3.32 -22.98 5.73
C ASP A 279 3.23 -23.16 7.26
N ASN A 280 4.18 -23.93 7.82
CA ASN A 280 4.23 -24.18 9.26
C ASN A 280 4.60 -22.95 10.10
N TYR A 281 5.01 -21.87 9.47
CA TYR A 281 5.34 -20.58 10.09
C TYR A 281 4.25 -19.53 9.88
N ASP A 282 3.07 -19.95 9.39
CA ASP A 282 1.95 -19.08 9.05
C ASP A 282 2.27 -18.09 7.92
N ILE A 283 3.26 -18.41 7.06
CA ILE A 283 3.61 -17.58 5.89
C ILE A 283 2.84 -18.10 4.66
N PRO A 284 2.26 -17.23 3.81
CA PRO A 284 1.58 -17.63 2.59
C PRO A 284 2.46 -18.48 1.67
N VAL A 285 1.96 -19.60 1.17
CA VAL A 285 2.60 -20.38 0.13
C VAL A 285 2.42 -19.66 -1.20
N TYR A 286 3.27 -18.68 -1.47
CA TYR A 286 3.12 -17.67 -2.52
C TYR A 286 2.71 -18.25 -3.88
N GLY A 287 3.36 -19.34 -4.35
CA GLY A 287 3.00 -19.95 -5.63
C GLY A 287 1.54 -20.39 -5.69
N LYS A 288 1.04 -21.05 -4.63
CA LYS A 288 -0.38 -21.47 -4.56
C LYS A 288 -1.33 -20.28 -4.45
N VAL A 289 -0.93 -19.24 -3.72
CA VAL A 289 -1.75 -18.01 -3.61
C VAL A 289 -1.84 -17.30 -4.95
N MET A 290 -0.75 -17.21 -5.71
CA MET A 290 -0.74 -16.65 -7.06
C MET A 290 -1.62 -17.44 -8.03
N ASP A 291 -1.54 -18.76 -8.01
CA ASP A 291 -2.41 -19.62 -8.83
C ASP A 291 -3.89 -19.42 -8.47
N GLN A 292 -4.19 -19.32 -7.17
CA GLN A 292 -5.54 -19.05 -6.67
C GLN A 292 -6.05 -17.68 -7.14
N TYR A 293 -5.22 -16.64 -7.04
CA TYR A 293 -5.59 -15.29 -7.47
C TYR A 293 -5.81 -15.21 -8.99
N GLY A 294 -4.93 -15.80 -9.79
CA GLY A 294 -5.11 -15.88 -11.23
C GLY A 294 -6.43 -16.55 -11.63
N LYS A 295 -6.74 -17.70 -11.02
CA LYS A 295 -7.99 -18.41 -11.25
C LYS A 295 -9.21 -17.61 -10.80
N PHE A 296 -9.10 -16.90 -9.67
CA PHE A 296 -10.17 -16.06 -9.15
C PHE A 296 -10.49 -14.90 -10.10
N THR A 297 -9.46 -14.21 -10.61
CA THR A 297 -9.62 -13.16 -11.63
C THR A 297 -10.30 -13.68 -12.89
N GLU A 298 -9.89 -14.86 -13.41
CA GLU A 298 -10.55 -15.51 -14.55
C GLU A 298 -12.04 -15.79 -14.29
N ASP A 299 -12.39 -16.26 -13.11
CA ASP A 299 -13.76 -16.58 -12.74
C ASP A 299 -14.63 -15.32 -12.55
N ILE A 300 -14.05 -14.19 -12.13
CA ILE A 300 -14.69 -12.86 -12.17
C ILE A 300 -14.95 -12.45 -13.62
N HIS A 301 -13.91 -12.42 -14.47
CA HIS A 301 -14.00 -11.96 -15.85
C HIS A 301 -14.94 -12.82 -16.71
N SER A 302 -15.13 -14.09 -16.34
CA SER A 302 -16.11 -14.99 -16.97
C SER A 302 -17.53 -14.89 -16.38
N GLY A 303 -17.75 -14.04 -15.39
CA GLY A 303 -19.06 -13.85 -14.76
C GLY A 303 -19.51 -14.96 -13.80
N LYS A 304 -18.61 -15.89 -13.42
CA LYS A 304 -18.92 -16.93 -12.42
C LYS A 304 -18.92 -16.37 -11.00
N ILE A 305 -18.05 -15.41 -10.73
CA ILE A 305 -17.98 -14.65 -9.47
C ILE A 305 -18.57 -13.28 -9.76
N VAL A 306 -19.61 -12.91 -9.03
CA VAL A 306 -20.36 -11.65 -9.25
C VAL A 306 -20.22 -10.66 -8.12
N ALA A 307 -19.68 -11.09 -6.99
CA ALA A 307 -19.35 -10.25 -5.83
C ALA A 307 -18.22 -10.92 -5.05
N ALA A 308 -17.30 -10.13 -4.51
CA ALA A 308 -16.25 -10.64 -3.66
C ALA A 308 -15.81 -9.56 -2.66
N MET A 309 -15.26 -10.03 -1.53
CA MET A 309 -14.72 -9.23 -0.45
C MET A 309 -13.57 -10.02 0.19
N HIS A 310 -12.51 -9.29 0.59
CA HIS A 310 -11.41 -9.86 1.39
C HIS A 310 -11.84 -10.00 2.86
#